data_8f7e1d76aff14062e0f715de75299ddf
#
_entry.id   8f7e1d76aff14062e0f715de75299ddf
#
_cell.length_a   1.000
_cell.length_b   1.000
_cell.length_c   1.000
_cell.angle_alpha   90.00
_cell.angle_beta   90.00
_cell.angle_gamma   90.00
#
_symmetry.space_group_name_H-M   'P 1'
#
loop_
_entity.id
_entity.type
_entity.pdbx_description
1 polymer ?
#
loop_
_entity_poly.entity_id
_entity_poly.type
_entity_poly.pdbx_seq_one_letter_code
_entity_poly.pdbx_strand_id
1 'polypeptide(L)'
;LCNLAAQGGLNTAAFVYSIDGDNFSDEITVPVTGSYEIEGTGLTIKFTEASSQDQKPSSFLVRDTYTLKTTAPSMTNGDVLGAIEKIKSFSEEFEFVHIVGESTVELWEAVSEAQKELMTVYHKPCFFLMEAAYPTDEADGDLSDWALQMEADRKRIKNSDIQVCAAWGRLVRLDGTTQIVNLAGLASGRYAMTKVSV
;
A
#
# COMPACT_ATOMS: atom_id res chain seq x y z
N LEU A 1 -4.59 8.05 -15.75
CA LEU A 1 -5.02 8.99 -16.79
C LEU A 1 -6.13 8.35 -17.62
N CYS A 2 -7.20 9.07 -17.89
CA CYS A 2 -8.29 8.63 -18.75
C CYS A 2 -8.59 9.73 -19.77
N ASN A 3 -8.56 9.40 -21.06
CA ASN A 3 -8.82 10.34 -22.16
C ASN A 3 -10.03 9.89 -22.95
N LEU A 4 -10.94 10.80 -23.29
CA LEU A 4 -12.05 10.54 -24.19
C LEU A 4 -11.56 10.51 -25.64
N ALA A 5 -11.71 9.37 -26.28
CA ALA A 5 -11.31 9.10 -27.68
C ALA A 5 -12.43 9.45 -28.67
N ALA A 6 -13.68 9.19 -28.31
CA ALA A 6 -14.84 9.52 -29.12
C ALA A 6 -15.94 10.19 -28.30
N GLN A 7 -16.60 11.19 -28.91
CA GLN A 7 -17.72 11.90 -28.30
C GLN A 7 -18.98 11.04 -28.27
N GLY A 8 -19.75 11.17 -27.20
CA GLY A 8 -21.04 10.45 -27.07
C GLY A 8 -21.60 10.46 -25.66
N GLY A 9 -22.56 9.61 -25.46
CA GLY A 9 -23.08 9.20 -24.16
C GLY A 9 -22.63 7.77 -23.80
N LEU A 10 -23.30 7.15 -22.84
CA LEU A 10 -23.12 5.74 -22.55
C LEU A 10 -23.35 4.90 -23.81
N ASN A 11 -22.56 3.84 -23.99
CA ASN A 11 -22.60 2.94 -25.16
C ASN A 11 -22.30 3.58 -26.53
N THR A 12 -21.87 4.85 -26.57
CA THR A 12 -21.54 5.54 -27.83
C THR A 12 -20.22 6.31 -27.75
N ALA A 13 -19.85 6.85 -26.60
CA ALA A 13 -18.53 7.44 -26.38
C ALA A 13 -17.46 6.35 -26.25
N ALA A 14 -16.22 6.72 -26.54
CA ALA A 14 -15.09 5.85 -26.33
C ALA A 14 -14.00 6.55 -25.53
N PHE A 15 -13.23 5.76 -24.80
CA PHE A 15 -12.12 6.24 -23.97
C PHE A 15 -10.92 5.30 -24.06
N VAL A 16 -9.76 5.83 -23.69
CA VAL A 16 -8.53 5.10 -23.43
C VAL A 16 -8.04 5.45 -22.04
N TYR A 17 -7.38 4.52 -21.38
CA TYR A 17 -6.79 4.81 -20.07
C TYR A 17 -5.31 4.40 -20.03
N SER A 18 -4.57 5.04 -19.13
CA SER A 18 -3.20 4.69 -18.79
C SER A 18 -3.04 4.68 -17.28
N ILE A 19 -2.34 3.68 -16.76
CA ILE A 19 -2.03 3.54 -15.33
C ILE A 19 -0.72 4.26 -15.01
N ASP A 20 0.24 4.23 -15.94
CA ASP A 20 1.59 4.80 -15.78
C ASP A 20 1.73 6.21 -16.38
N GLY A 21 0.76 6.66 -17.17
CA GLY A 21 0.76 7.94 -17.87
C GLY A 21 1.34 7.89 -19.28
N ASP A 22 2.04 6.82 -19.66
CA ASP A 22 2.76 6.68 -20.93
C ASP A 22 2.13 5.64 -21.86
N ASN A 23 1.71 4.50 -21.32
CA ASN A 23 1.13 3.41 -22.09
C ASN A 23 -0.40 3.44 -21.98
N PHE A 24 -1.09 3.62 -23.11
CA PHE A 24 -2.54 3.66 -23.16
C PHE A 24 -3.12 2.32 -23.60
N SER A 25 -4.31 1.99 -23.07
CA SER A 25 -5.12 0.86 -23.52
C SER A 25 -5.57 1.05 -24.97
N ASP A 26 -6.07 -0.01 -25.58
CA ASP A 26 -6.89 0.10 -26.77
C ASP A 26 -8.15 0.95 -26.49
N GLU A 27 -8.77 1.44 -27.55
CA GLU A 27 -9.99 2.22 -27.47
C GLU A 27 -11.16 1.35 -26.98
N ILE A 28 -11.83 1.79 -25.92
CA ILE A 28 -12.89 1.06 -25.23
C ILE A 28 -14.18 1.89 -25.30
N THR A 29 -15.27 1.28 -25.76
CA THR A 29 -16.58 1.94 -25.71
C THR A 29 -17.05 2.06 -24.25
N VAL A 30 -17.54 3.24 -23.87
CA VAL A 30 -18.12 3.47 -22.53
C VAL A 30 -19.28 2.50 -22.30
N PRO A 31 -19.22 1.65 -21.26
CA PRO A 31 -20.27 0.66 -21.02
C PRO A 31 -21.64 1.30 -20.76
N VAL A 32 -22.69 0.64 -21.16
CA VAL A 32 -24.08 1.08 -20.91
C VAL A 32 -24.39 1.19 -19.43
N THR A 33 -23.69 0.43 -18.59
CA THR A 33 -23.79 0.50 -17.11
C THR A 33 -23.15 1.75 -16.52
N GLY A 34 -22.37 2.50 -17.32
CA GLY A 34 -21.57 3.61 -16.84
C GLY A 34 -20.42 3.19 -15.92
N SER A 35 -20.03 1.92 -15.91
CA SER A 35 -18.98 1.42 -15.03
C SER A 35 -18.02 0.50 -15.79
N TYR A 36 -16.73 0.76 -15.71
CA TYR A 36 -15.68 -0.06 -16.31
C TYR A 36 -14.63 -0.41 -15.26
N GLU A 37 -14.40 -1.69 -15.06
CA GLU A 37 -13.36 -2.19 -14.15
C GLU A 37 -12.05 -2.40 -14.92
N ILE A 38 -10.97 -1.81 -14.41
CA ILE A 38 -9.62 -2.02 -14.95
C ILE A 38 -9.08 -3.32 -14.38
N GLU A 39 -8.97 -4.33 -15.23
CA GLU A 39 -8.58 -5.68 -14.85
C GLU A 39 -7.24 -5.70 -14.09
N GLY A 40 -7.19 -6.48 -13.00
CA GLY A 40 -5.98 -6.68 -12.19
C GLY A 40 -5.57 -5.51 -11.29
N THR A 41 -6.33 -4.39 -11.28
CA THR A 41 -5.97 -3.20 -10.48
C THR A 41 -6.92 -2.93 -9.31
N GLY A 42 -8.14 -3.48 -9.33
CA GLY A 42 -9.22 -3.14 -8.40
C GLY A 42 -9.80 -1.74 -8.61
N LEU A 43 -9.41 -1.04 -9.67
CA LEU A 43 -9.93 0.30 -10.00
C LEU A 43 -11.15 0.20 -10.89
N THR A 44 -12.16 1.02 -10.60
CA THR A 44 -13.36 1.13 -11.42
C THR A 44 -13.56 2.58 -11.86
N ILE A 45 -13.64 2.79 -13.18
CA ILE A 45 -14.00 4.09 -13.77
C ILE A 45 -15.51 4.17 -13.83
N LYS A 46 -16.09 5.26 -13.31
CA LYS A 46 -17.54 5.54 -13.40
C LYS A 46 -17.79 6.70 -14.31
N PHE A 47 -18.67 6.48 -15.29
CA PHE A 47 -19.12 7.47 -16.26
C PHE A 47 -20.57 7.84 -15.94
N THR A 48 -20.83 9.13 -15.78
CA THR A 48 -22.17 9.66 -15.50
C THR A 48 -22.60 10.57 -16.64
N GLU A 49 -23.70 10.22 -17.31
CA GLU A 49 -24.29 11.05 -18.37
C GLU A 49 -24.96 12.29 -17.79
N ALA A 50 -25.11 13.31 -18.65
CA ALA A 50 -25.94 14.45 -18.37
C ALA A 50 -27.39 14.03 -18.09
N SER A 51 -28.05 14.74 -17.16
CA SER A 51 -29.44 14.43 -16.77
C SER A 51 -30.46 14.78 -17.86
N SER A 52 -30.15 15.75 -18.74
CA SER A 52 -31.00 16.16 -19.84
C SER A 52 -30.84 15.25 -21.05
N GLN A 53 -31.92 14.78 -21.62
CA GLN A 53 -31.92 13.91 -22.81
C GLN A 53 -31.21 14.56 -24.01
N ASP A 54 -31.35 15.88 -24.18
CA ASP A 54 -30.74 16.62 -25.29
C ASP A 54 -29.20 16.71 -25.14
N GLN A 55 -28.69 16.59 -23.91
CA GLN A 55 -27.26 16.68 -23.61
C GLN A 55 -26.58 15.30 -23.50
N LYS A 56 -27.34 14.20 -23.40
CA LYS A 56 -26.77 12.85 -23.29
C LYS A 56 -25.79 12.50 -24.41
N PRO A 57 -26.07 12.80 -25.70
CA PRO A 57 -25.16 12.49 -26.80
C PRO A 57 -23.84 13.30 -26.77
N SER A 58 -23.76 14.32 -25.93
CA SER A 58 -22.57 15.17 -25.73
C SER A 58 -22.09 15.16 -24.29
N SER A 59 -22.44 14.13 -23.52
CA SER A 59 -22.03 14.00 -22.12
C SER A 59 -20.51 13.88 -21.97
N PHE A 60 -19.86 13.23 -22.92
CA PHE A 60 -18.43 13.03 -22.98
C PHE A 60 -17.87 13.60 -24.27
N LEU A 61 -16.91 14.53 -24.16
CA LEU A 61 -16.34 15.23 -25.30
C LEU A 61 -14.97 14.65 -25.67
N VAL A 62 -14.67 14.61 -26.95
CA VAL A 62 -13.34 14.21 -27.45
C VAL A 62 -12.27 15.12 -26.85
N ARG A 63 -11.18 14.53 -26.39
CA ARG A 63 -10.02 15.19 -25.73
C ARG A 63 -10.27 15.62 -24.29
N ASP A 64 -11.43 15.33 -23.69
CA ASP A 64 -11.56 15.46 -22.24
C ASP A 64 -10.55 14.50 -21.58
N THR A 65 -9.76 15.04 -20.67
CA THR A 65 -8.71 14.30 -19.97
C THR A 65 -8.95 14.36 -18.47
N TYR A 66 -8.98 13.20 -17.84
CA TYR A 66 -9.14 13.07 -16.39
C TYR A 66 -7.88 12.42 -15.81
N THR A 67 -7.22 13.13 -14.93
CA THR A 67 -6.04 12.63 -14.19
C THR A 67 -6.42 12.42 -12.75
N LEU A 68 -6.22 11.20 -12.27
CA LEU A 68 -6.45 10.82 -10.87
C LEU A 68 -5.15 10.23 -10.32
N LYS A 69 -4.87 10.55 -9.08
CA LYS A 69 -3.80 9.88 -8.33
C LYS A 69 -4.44 8.90 -7.38
N THR A 70 -4.04 7.65 -7.46
CA THR A 70 -4.52 6.58 -6.57
C THR A 70 -3.39 6.14 -5.67
N THR A 71 -3.73 5.75 -4.45
CA THR A 71 -2.82 5.06 -3.54
C THR A 71 -3.19 3.59 -3.49
N ALA A 72 -2.18 2.72 -3.43
CA ALA A 72 -2.42 1.30 -3.22
C ALA A 72 -3.18 1.08 -1.90
N PRO A 73 -4.06 0.07 -1.82
CA PRO A 73 -4.65 -0.31 -0.55
C PRO A 73 -3.55 -0.59 0.47
N SER A 74 -3.65 0.03 1.64
CA SER A 74 -2.77 -0.26 2.76
C SER A 74 -3.52 -1.11 3.79
N MET A 75 -2.78 -1.95 4.49
CA MET A 75 -3.34 -2.72 5.61
C MET A 75 -3.78 -1.78 6.73
N THR A 76 -4.88 -2.11 7.38
CA THR A 76 -5.29 -1.46 8.63
C THR A 76 -4.66 -2.17 9.83
N ASN A 77 -4.59 -1.48 10.97
CA ASN A 77 -4.14 -2.12 12.22
C ASN A 77 -4.98 -3.37 12.55
N GLY A 78 -6.28 -3.34 12.25
CA GLY A 78 -7.18 -4.48 12.44
C GLY A 78 -6.83 -5.68 11.56
N ASP A 79 -6.43 -5.46 10.32
CA ASP A 79 -6.02 -6.53 9.41
C ASP A 79 -4.75 -7.23 9.91
N VAL A 80 -3.77 -6.44 10.39
CA VAL A 80 -2.53 -6.96 10.96
C VAL A 80 -2.80 -7.79 12.21
N LEU A 81 -3.58 -7.26 13.15
CA LEU A 81 -3.92 -7.98 14.36
C LEU A 81 -4.74 -9.24 14.06
N GLY A 82 -5.68 -9.17 13.11
CA GLY A 82 -6.42 -10.34 12.64
C GLY A 82 -5.53 -11.41 11.97
N ALA A 83 -4.44 -11.03 11.33
CA ALA A 83 -3.43 -11.96 10.82
C ALA A 83 -2.63 -12.61 11.96
N ILE A 84 -2.24 -11.83 12.98
CA ILE A 84 -1.53 -12.34 14.16
C ILE A 84 -2.39 -13.35 14.93
N GLU A 85 -3.71 -13.12 15.05
CA GLU A 85 -4.63 -14.09 15.65
C GLU A 85 -4.57 -15.47 14.94
N LYS A 86 -4.42 -15.48 13.61
CA LYS A 86 -4.27 -16.74 12.87
C LYS A 86 -2.92 -17.43 13.14
N ILE A 87 -1.89 -16.65 13.42
CA ILE A 87 -0.56 -17.17 13.78
C ILE A 87 -0.62 -17.98 15.09
N LYS A 88 -1.50 -17.62 16.04
CA LYS A 88 -1.68 -18.37 17.30
C LYS A 88 -2.02 -19.85 17.08
N SER A 89 -2.80 -20.14 16.05
CA SER A 89 -3.20 -21.52 15.69
C SER A 89 -2.32 -22.17 14.61
N PHE A 90 -1.34 -21.46 14.07
CA PHE A 90 -0.46 -21.98 13.03
C PHE A 90 0.46 -23.09 13.60
N SER A 91 0.59 -24.21 12.88
CA SER A 91 1.33 -25.37 13.38
C SER A 91 2.82 -25.36 13.06
N GLU A 92 3.20 -24.59 12.05
CA GLU A 92 4.60 -24.52 11.60
C GLU A 92 5.42 -23.63 12.55
N GLU A 93 6.68 -23.98 12.74
CA GLU A 93 7.63 -23.16 13.49
C GLU A 93 8.20 -22.05 12.61
N PHE A 94 8.32 -20.85 13.16
CA PHE A 94 8.93 -19.71 12.52
C PHE A 94 9.61 -18.82 13.56
N GLU A 95 10.65 -18.12 13.17
CA GLU A 95 11.47 -17.31 14.07
C GLU A 95 11.10 -15.83 14.06
N PHE A 96 10.62 -15.35 12.93
CA PHE A 96 10.21 -13.95 12.80
C PHE A 96 9.05 -13.75 11.84
N VAL A 97 8.38 -12.61 12.01
CA VAL A 97 7.30 -12.13 11.14
C VAL A 97 7.67 -10.74 10.63
N HIS A 98 7.71 -10.56 9.32
CA HIS A 98 7.88 -9.25 8.72
C HIS A 98 6.50 -8.70 8.31
N ILE A 99 6.12 -7.57 8.91
CA ILE A 99 4.92 -6.82 8.55
C ILE A 99 5.33 -5.79 7.51
N VAL A 100 4.96 -6.04 6.26
CA VAL A 100 5.34 -5.21 5.12
C VAL A 100 4.37 -4.05 4.97
N GLY A 101 4.90 -2.84 4.88
CA GLY A 101 4.16 -1.59 4.71
C GLY A 101 4.32 -0.65 5.89
N GLU A 102 4.06 0.63 5.63
CA GLU A 102 4.21 1.67 6.63
C GLU A 102 3.30 1.43 7.84
N SER A 103 3.87 1.60 9.02
CA SER A 103 3.20 1.36 10.29
C SER A 103 3.40 2.51 11.27
N THR A 104 2.44 2.69 12.16
CA THR A 104 2.43 3.73 13.19
C THR A 104 2.77 3.17 14.56
N VAL A 105 3.11 4.05 15.49
CA VAL A 105 3.44 3.66 16.87
C VAL A 105 2.30 2.92 17.56
N GLU A 106 1.04 3.24 17.27
CA GLU A 106 -0.12 2.53 17.81
C GLU A 106 -0.13 1.07 17.37
N LEU A 107 0.24 0.80 16.10
CA LEU A 107 0.38 -0.57 15.62
C LEU A 107 1.55 -1.27 16.30
N TRP A 108 2.69 -0.59 16.49
CA TRP A 108 3.86 -1.19 17.17
C TRP A 108 3.54 -1.59 18.60
N GLU A 109 2.78 -0.76 19.33
CA GLU A 109 2.32 -1.09 20.69
C GLU A 109 1.39 -2.30 20.68
N ALA A 110 0.42 -2.33 19.78
CA ALA A 110 -0.54 -3.44 19.67
C ALA A 110 0.15 -4.76 19.29
N VAL A 111 1.09 -4.72 18.34
CA VAL A 111 1.90 -5.90 17.96
C VAL A 111 2.80 -6.35 19.11
N SER A 112 3.34 -5.40 19.89
CA SER A 112 4.14 -5.71 21.08
C SER A 112 3.35 -6.50 22.13
N GLU A 113 2.10 -6.13 22.37
CA GLU A 113 1.23 -6.88 23.30
C GLU A 113 0.85 -8.26 22.71
N ALA A 114 0.52 -8.33 21.42
CA ALA A 114 0.23 -9.60 20.76
C ALA A 114 1.44 -10.56 20.75
N GLN A 115 2.66 -10.03 20.58
CA GLN A 115 3.89 -10.81 20.64
C GLN A 115 4.12 -11.39 22.05
N LYS A 116 3.90 -10.60 23.10
CA LYS A 116 4.00 -11.10 24.48
C LYS A 116 3.01 -12.24 24.73
N GLU A 117 1.80 -12.13 24.21
CA GLU A 117 0.79 -13.17 24.31
C GLU A 117 1.22 -14.45 23.54
N LEU A 118 1.74 -14.30 22.30
CA LEU A 118 2.31 -15.42 21.54
C LEU A 118 3.39 -16.14 22.32
N MET A 119 4.28 -15.42 22.98
CA MET A 119 5.38 -15.98 23.73
C MET A 119 4.91 -16.66 25.03
N THR A 120 4.04 -15.99 25.82
CA THR A 120 3.71 -16.44 27.17
C THR A 120 2.57 -17.44 27.23
N VAL A 121 1.57 -17.31 26.34
CA VAL A 121 0.36 -18.16 26.33
C VAL A 121 0.49 -19.27 25.31
N TYR A 122 0.96 -18.95 24.11
CA TYR A 122 1.04 -19.92 23.00
C TYR A 122 2.40 -20.58 22.85
N HIS A 123 3.40 -20.16 23.64
CA HIS A 123 4.77 -20.69 23.64
C HIS A 123 5.42 -20.65 22.23
N LYS A 124 5.13 -19.58 21.47
CA LYS A 124 5.68 -19.32 20.13
C LYS A 124 6.66 -18.15 20.20
N PRO A 125 7.95 -18.40 20.50
CA PRO A 125 8.95 -17.35 20.50
C PRO A 125 9.18 -16.88 19.05
N CYS A 126 8.86 -15.62 18.80
CA CYS A 126 9.14 -14.99 17.51
C CYS A 126 9.34 -13.49 17.72
N PHE A 127 10.09 -12.86 16.84
CA PHE A 127 10.17 -11.40 16.81
C PHE A 127 9.45 -10.84 15.60
N PHE A 128 9.03 -9.58 15.71
CA PHE A 128 8.36 -8.86 14.63
C PHE A 128 9.28 -7.78 14.08
N LEU A 129 9.36 -7.72 12.75
CA LEU A 129 10.01 -6.65 12.01
C LEU A 129 8.93 -5.82 11.32
N MET A 130 8.92 -4.51 11.59
CA MET A 130 7.95 -3.56 11.04
C MET A 130 8.65 -2.43 10.31
N GLU A 131 7.92 -1.71 9.49
CA GLU A 131 8.40 -0.61 8.67
C GLU A 131 7.85 0.71 9.21
N ALA A 132 8.73 1.66 9.57
CA ALA A 132 8.31 3.02 9.88
C ALA A 132 7.80 3.73 8.61
N ALA A 133 6.91 4.71 8.77
CA ALA A 133 6.48 5.57 7.68
C ALA A 133 7.63 6.44 7.17
N TYR A 134 7.69 6.62 5.84
CA TYR A 134 8.66 7.51 5.23
C TYR A 134 8.40 8.97 5.65
N PRO A 135 9.44 9.74 6.04
CA PRO A 135 9.26 11.16 6.31
C PRO A 135 8.81 11.86 5.04
N THR A 136 7.62 12.46 5.07
CA THR A 136 7.10 13.21 3.93
C THR A 136 7.74 14.60 3.88
N ASP A 137 8.20 15.01 2.70
CA ASP A 137 8.80 16.33 2.45
C ASP A 137 7.81 17.50 2.64
N GLU A 138 6.53 17.21 2.88
CA GLU A 138 5.48 18.22 3.05
C GLU A 138 5.53 18.97 4.39
N ALA A 139 6.21 18.42 5.36
CA ALA A 139 6.59 19.18 6.52
C ALA A 139 7.97 19.81 6.22
N ASP A 140 8.06 21.12 6.09
CA ASP A 140 9.31 21.90 6.17
C ASP A 140 10.08 21.63 7.50
N GLY A 141 9.78 20.50 8.14
CA GLY A 141 10.40 19.97 9.32
C GLY A 141 11.73 19.31 8.95
N ASP A 142 12.77 19.80 9.56
CA ASP A 142 14.08 19.18 9.55
C ASP A 142 13.95 17.68 9.86
N LEU A 143 14.62 16.81 9.12
CA LEU A 143 14.72 15.36 9.40
C LEU A 143 15.09 15.06 10.87
N SER A 144 15.66 16.04 11.59
CA SER A 144 15.93 15.97 13.01
C SER A 144 14.65 15.86 13.86
N ASP A 145 13.59 16.57 13.52
CA ASP A 145 12.31 16.50 14.25
C ASP A 145 11.65 15.14 14.07
N TRP A 146 11.68 14.62 12.84
CA TRP A 146 11.23 13.26 12.57
C TRP A 146 12.05 12.22 13.35
N ALA A 147 13.38 12.36 13.38
CA ALA A 147 14.26 11.45 14.13
C ALA A 147 14.00 11.49 15.64
N LEU A 148 13.76 12.69 16.20
CA LEU A 148 13.40 12.86 17.61
C LEU A 148 12.04 12.22 17.92
N GLN A 149 11.05 12.35 17.02
CA GLN A 149 9.76 11.67 17.17
C GLN A 149 9.93 10.15 17.14
N MET A 150 10.70 9.61 16.19
CA MET A 150 11.02 8.19 16.11
C MET A 150 11.68 7.65 17.38
N GLU A 151 12.60 8.44 17.98
CA GLU A 151 13.23 8.07 19.26
C GLU A 151 12.22 8.06 20.42
N ALA A 152 11.31 9.05 20.45
CA ALA A 152 10.24 9.12 21.44
C ALA A 152 9.28 7.92 21.32
N ASP A 153 8.85 7.60 20.10
CA ASP A 153 7.96 6.49 19.81
C ASP A 153 8.61 5.13 20.16
N ARG A 154 9.89 4.96 19.82
CA ARG A 154 10.64 3.76 20.21
C ARG A 154 10.68 3.56 21.72
N LYS A 155 10.77 4.62 22.51
CA LYS A 155 10.79 4.53 23.98
C LYS A 155 9.47 4.06 24.58
N ARG A 156 8.36 4.16 23.83
CA ARG A 156 7.04 3.65 24.25
C ARG A 156 7.00 2.11 24.19
N ILE A 157 7.80 1.50 23.29
CA ILE A 157 7.83 0.05 23.09
C ILE A 157 8.90 -0.56 23.99
N LYS A 158 8.46 -1.24 25.04
CA LYS A 158 9.35 -1.93 26.01
C LYS A 158 9.38 -3.44 25.73
N ASN A 159 9.71 -3.78 24.48
CA ASN A 159 9.77 -5.17 24.03
C ASN A 159 10.95 -5.33 23.06
N SER A 160 11.91 -6.20 23.40
CA SER A 160 13.11 -6.48 22.60
C SER A 160 12.82 -7.25 21.32
N ASP A 161 11.67 -7.93 21.28
CA ASP A 161 11.27 -8.78 20.16
C ASP A 161 10.47 -8.01 19.11
N ILE A 162 10.40 -6.69 19.24
CA ILE A 162 9.84 -5.77 18.26
C ILE A 162 10.97 -4.92 17.68
N GLN A 163 11.13 -5.01 16.37
CA GLN A 163 12.07 -4.21 15.60
C GLN A 163 11.31 -3.33 14.61
N VAL A 164 11.69 -2.07 14.53
CA VAL A 164 11.13 -1.13 13.56
C VAL A 164 12.26 -0.62 12.67
N CYS A 165 12.15 -0.86 11.38
CA CYS A 165 13.10 -0.36 10.41
C CYS A 165 12.72 1.05 9.97
N ALA A 166 13.57 2.01 10.30
CA ALA A 166 13.44 3.42 9.93
C ALA A 166 14.56 3.82 8.95
N ALA A 167 14.76 3.01 7.94
CA ALA A 167 15.77 3.23 6.91
C ALA A 167 15.16 2.94 5.52
N TRP A 168 15.52 3.77 4.54
CA TRP A 168 15.02 3.65 3.17
C TRP A 168 16.16 3.65 2.18
N GLY A 169 15.93 2.96 1.08
CA GLY A 169 16.85 2.89 -0.05
C GLY A 169 16.12 3.18 -1.36
N ARG A 170 16.89 3.58 -2.35
CA ARG A 170 16.40 3.78 -3.70
C ARG A 170 16.60 2.49 -4.50
N LEU A 171 15.49 1.88 -4.90
CA LEU A 171 15.46 0.69 -5.72
C LEU A 171 15.20 1.08 -7.18
N VAL A 172 16.00 0.56 -8.10
CA VAL A 172 15.75 0.66 -9.55
C VAL A 172 14.98 -0.59 -9.96
N ARG A 173 13.79 -0.42 -10.52
CA ARG A 173 12.95 -1.50 -11.03
C ARG A 173 13.45 -2.00 -12.37
N LEU A 174 12.95 -3.15 -12.80
CA LEU A 174 13.29 -3.74 -14.11
C LEU A 174 12.87 -2.87 -15.30
N ASP A 175 11.84 -2.04 -15.13
CA ASP A 175 11.37 -1.06 -16.10
C ASP A 175 12.23 0.23 -16.14
N GLY A 176 13.27 0.32 -15.32
CA GLY A 176 14.14 1.49 -15.19
C GLY A 176 13.61 2.58 -14.27
N THR A 177 12.39 2.47 -13.76
CA THR A 177 11.86 3.43 -12.79
C THR A 177 12.52 3.28 -11.42
N THR A 178 12.54 4.36 -10.64
CA THR A 178 13.14 4.37 -9.31
C THR A 178 12.05 4.50 -8.26
N GLN A 179 12.11 3.66 -7.24
CA GLN A 179 11.21 3.69 -6.09
C GLN A 179 12.00 3.78 -4.78
N ILE A 180 11.52 4.59 -3.84
CA ILE A 180 11.99 4.56 -2.45
C ILE A 180 11.28 3.40 -1.76
N VAL A 181 12.04 2.54 -1.09
CA VAL A 181 11.54 1.38 -0.37
C VAL A 181 12.15 1.32 1.03
N ASN A 182 11.38 0.82 2.00
CA ASN A 182 11.92 0.55 3.32
C ASN A 182 12.91 -0.63 3.26
N LEU A 183 14.01 -0.55 3.98
CA LEU A 183 15.06 -1.58 3.98
C LEU A 183 14.77 -2.76 4.92
N ALA A 184 13.60 -2.84 5.53
CA ALA A 184 13.18 -3.98 6.34
C ALA A 184 13.21 -5.30 5.57
N GLY A 185 12.83 -5.27 4.27
CA GLY A 185 12.94 -6.45 3.40
C GLY A 185 14.37 -6.96 3.25
N LEU A 186 15.37 -6.06 3.18
CA LEU A 186 16.78 -6.43 3.17
C LEU A 186 17.22 -7.02 4.51
N ALA A 187 16.76 -6.43 5.61
CA ALA A 187 17.04 -6.93 6.97
C ALA A 187 16.45 -8.33 7.17
N SER A 188 15.19 -8.55 6.78
CA SER A 188 14.52 -9.87 6.87
C SER A 188 15.24 -10.94 6.05
N GLY A 189 15.69 -10.59 4.84
CA GLY A 189 16.51 -11.49 4.03
C GLY A 189 17.85 -11.88 4.71
N ARG A 190 18.47 -10.95 5.43
CA ARG A 190 19.68 -11.22 6.22
C ARG A 190 19.39 -12.12 7.40
N TYR A 191 18.29 -11.93 8.12
CA TYR A 191 17.87 -12.82 9.20
C TYR A 191 17.62 -14.23 8.71
N ALA A 192 16.88 -14.39 7.60
CA ALA A 192 16.59 -15.69 7.02
C ALA A 192 17.85 -16.44 6.54
N MET A 193 18.94 -15.73 6.23
CA MET A 193 20.22 -16.34 5.86
C MET A 193 21.11 -16.68 7.06
N THR A 194 20.80 -16.15 8.24
CA THR A 194 21.61 -16.39 9.44
C THR A 194 21.25 -17.76 10.01
N LYS A 195 22.24 -18.66 10.14
CA LYS A 195 22.04 -19.92 10.83
C LYS A 195 21.91 -19.64 12.33
N VAL A 196 20.79 -20.03 12.92
CA VAL A 196 20.67 -20.09 14.36
C VAL A 196 21.54 -21.26 14.82
N SER A 197 22.63 -20.95 15.52
CA SER A 197 23.40 -22.00 16.20
C SER A 197 22.64 -22.37 17.47
N VAL A 198 22.10 -23.56 17.48
CA VAL A 198 21.55 -24.18 18.67
C VAL A 198 22.68 -24.66 19.56
#